data_690e90994f1e3d070acd4840c5acd608
#
_entry.id   690e90994f1e3d070acd4840c5acd608
#
_cell.length_a   1.000
_cell.length_b   1.000
_cell.length_c   1.000
_cell.angle_alpha   90.00
_cell.angle_beta   90.00
_cell.angle_gamma   90.00
#
_symmetry.space_group_name_H-M   'P 1'
#
loop_
_entity.id
_entity.type
_entity.pdbx_description
1 polymer ?
#
loop_
_entity_poly.entity_id
_entity_poly.type
_entity_poly.pdbx_seq_one_letter_code
_entity_poly.pdbx_strand_id
1 'polypeptide(L)'
;GLLTGLKVLVTAGPTREPIDPVRFISNRSSGKMGFAVAQAAVEAGAEVTLVAGPVNIPTPRGVHRTDVETAGQMCDAALGCVDGMDIYIGAAAVAGRIGFETRQVDGRSTVFDAMEAHREQSLHGLR
;
A
#
# COMPACT_ATOMS: atom_id res chain seq x y z
N GLY A 1 15.54 18.38 -1.56
CA GLY A 1 15.90 17.13 -0.93
C GLY A 1 16.30 16.04 -1.90
N LEU A 2 16.72 14.92 -1.39
CA LEU A 2 17.24 13.79 -2.19
C LEU A 2 16.22 13.23 -3.19
N LEU A 3 14.93 13.33 -2.87
CA LEU A 3 13.86 12.78 -3.70
C LEU A 3 13.07 13.84 -4.47
N THR A 4 13.61 15.04 -4.57
CA THR A 4 12.95 16.15 -5.28
C THR A 4 12.63 15.77 -6.72
N GLY A 5 11.38 15.96 -7.11
CA GLY A 5 10.90 15.64 -8.44
C GLY A 5 10.50 14.19 -8.66
N LEU A 6 10.70 13.33 -7.65
CA LEU A 6 10.29 11.92 -7.73
C LEU A 6 8.88 11.73 -7.18
N LYS A 7 8.16 10.80 -7.77
CA LYS A 7 6.84 10.38 -7.32
C LYS A 7 6.94 9.05 -6.59
N VAL A 8 6.45 9.02 -5.36
CA VAL A 8 6.55 7.85 -4.48
C VAL A 8 5.16 7.36 -4.12
N LEU A 9 4.92 6.07 -4.27
CA LEU A 9 3.71 5.40 -3.82
C LEU A 9 4.06 4.55 -2.60
N VAL A 10 3.30 4.75 -1.51
CA VAL A 10 3.47 3.97 -0.28
C VAL A 10 2.14 3.27 0.03
N THR A 11 2.20 1.99 0.35
CA THR A 11 1.07 1.29 0.96
C THR A 11 1.37 1.06 2.43
N ALA A 12 0.38 1.28 3.30
CA ALA A 12 0.59 1.22 4.74
C ALA A 12 -0.64 0.68 5.46
N GLY A 13 -0.41 0.18 6.67
CA GLY A 13 -1.47 -0.29 7.54
C GLY A 13 -1.89 -1.72 7.27
N PRO A 14 -2.85 -2.22 8.08
CA PRO A 14 -3.44 -3.53 7.88
C PRO A 14 -4.47 -3.51 6.77
N THR A 15 -4.89 -4.69 6.33
CA THR A 15 -6.14 -4.84 5.60
C THR A 15 -7.14 -5.57 6.48
N ARG A 16 -8.41 -5.41 6.17
CA ARG A 16 -9.51 -6.01 6.91
C ARG A 16 -10.39 -6.76 5.92
N GLU A 17 -10.47 -8.10 6.07
CA GLU A 17 -11.26 -8.94 5.19
C GLU A 17 -12.56 -9.34 5.89
N PRO A 18 -13.74 -9.02 5.34
CA PRO A 18 -14.99 -9.44 5.97
C PRO A 18 -15.18 -10.95 5.88
N ILE A 19 -15.56 -11.58 6.99
CA ILE A 19 -15.97 -12.99 7.05
C ILE A 19 -17.48 -13.08 6.88
N ASP A 20 -18.20 -12.20 7.58
CA ASP A 20 -19.64 -12.03 7.52
C ASP A 20 -19.97 -10.57 7.88
N PRO A 21 -21.28 -10.17 7.98
CA PRO A 21 -21.60 -8.76 8.24
C PRO A 21 -21.05 -8.16 9.54
N VAL A 22 -20.63 -9.00 10.49
CA VAL A 22 -20.15 -8.52 11.81
C VAL A 22 -18.72 -8.93 12.12
N ARG A 23 -18.14 -9.86 11.38
CA ARG A 23 -16.77 -10.37 11.64
C ARG A 23 -15.85 -10.14 10.47
N PHE A 24 -14.58 -9.92 10.77
CA PHE A 24 -13.54 -9.72 9.76
C PHE A 24 -12.22 -10.30 10.23
N ILE A 25 -11.35 -10.61 9.27
CA ILE A 25 -9.95 -10.98 9.52
C ILE A 25 -9.11 -9.73 9.31
N SER A 26 -8.27 -9.41 10.29
CA SER A 26 -7.33 -8.31 10.20
C SER A 26 -5.96 -8.75 10.74
N ASN A 27 -4.93 -8.02 10.38
CA ASN A 27 -3.60 -8.20 10.96
C ASN A 27 -3.33 -7.11 12.01
N ARG A 28 -2.17 -7.23 12.66
CA ARG A 28 -1.81 -6.36 13.79
C ARG A 28 -0.98 -5.14 13.38
N SER A 29 -0.86 -4.85 12.10
CA SER A 29 -0.09 -3.68 11.68
C SER A 29 -0.75 -2.41 12.19
N SER A 30 0.05 -1.54 12.81
CA SER A 30 -0.43 -0.22 13.25
C SER A 30 -0.43 0.81 12.13
N GLY A 31 0.30 0.55 11.05
CA GLY A 31 0.51 1.51 9.97
C GLY A 31 1.59 2.55 10.24
N LYS A 32 2.14 2.59 11.44
CA LYS A 32 3.10 3.64 11.85
C LYS A 32 4.33 3.69 10.94
N MET A 33 4.87 2.52 10.55
CA MET A 33 6.05 2.47 9.70
C MET A 33 5.77 3.09 8.32
N GLY A 34 4.68 2.70 7.68
CA GLY A 34 4.32 3.23 6.36
C GLY A 34 4.06 4.73 6.39
N PHE A 35 3.37 5.22 7.42
CA PHE A 35 3.12 6.65 7.59
C PHE A 35 4.41 7.43 7.84
N ALA A 36 5.34 6.86 8.64
CA ALA A 36 6.63 7.48 8.87
C ALA A 36 7.48 7.52 7.59
N VAL A 37 7.43 6.46 6.79
CA VAL A 37 8.10 6.42 5.49
C VAL A 37 7.52 7.49 4.55
N ALA A 38 6.20 7.62 4.49
CA ALA A 38 5.54 8.63 3.67
C ALA A 38 5.98 10.04 4.09
N GLN A 39 6.03 10.30 5.39
CA GLN A 39 6.48 11.60 5.92
C GLN A 39 7.95 11.86 5.55
N ALA A 40 8.82 10.88 5.73
CA ALA A 40 10.23 11.02 5.37
C ALA A 40 10.41 11.28 3.88
N ALA A 41 9.62 10.63 3.03
CA ALA A 41 9.69 10.86 1.59
C ALA A 41 9.27 12.28 1.21
N VAL A 42 8.20 12.80 1.82
CA VAL A 42 7.80 14.21 1.60
C VAL A 42 8.88 15.16 2.06
N GLU A 43 9.47 14.91 3.22
CA GLU A 43 10.56 15.75 3.75
C GLU A 43 11.79 15.71 2.84
N ALA A 44 12.00 14.60 2.13
CA ALA A 44 13.08 14.48 1.15
C ALA A 44 12.72 15.12 -0.21
N GLY A 45 11.55 15.70 -0.35
CA GLY A 45 11.13 16.42 -1.54
C GLY A 45 10.26 15.65 -2.51
N ALA A 46 9.88 14.42 -2.19
CA ALA A 46 9.05 13.60 -3.08
C ALA A 46 7.60 14.05 -3.09
N GLU A 47 6.94 13.78 -4.21
CA GLU A 47 5.48 13.81 -4.28
C GLU A 47 4.96 12.44 -3.87
N VAL A 48 4.24 12.37 -2.74
CA VAL A 48 3.88 11.09 -2.11
C VAL A 48 2.39 10.84 -2.21
N THR A 49 2.05 9.64 -2.70
CA THR A 49 0.71 9.08 -2.64
C THR A 49 0.74 7.91 -1.65
N LEU A 50 -0.16 7.93 -0.68
CA LEU A 50 -0.26 6.93 0.37
C LEU A 50 -1.60 6.21 0.25
N VAL A 51 -1.56 4.89 0.08
CA VAL A 51 -2.74 4.04 0.17
C VAL A 51 -2.72 3.37 1.54
N ALA A 52 -3.69 3.72 2.37
CA ALA A 52 -3.73 3.31 3.78
C ALA A 52 -4.89 2.37 4.06
N GLY A 53 -4.60 1.24 4.70
CA GLY A 53 -5.61 0.41 5.33
C GLY A 53 -6.20 1.09 6.56
N PRO A 54 -7.19 0.46 7.25
CA PRO A 54 -7.91 1.12 8.34
C PRO A 54 -7.01 1.38 9.55
N VAL A 55 -6.63 2.63 9.73
CA VAL A 55 -5.82 3.12 10.86
C VAL A 55 -6.27 4.53 11.21
N ASN A 56 -6.06 4.92 12.46
CA ASN A 56 -6.39 6.25 12.99
C ASN A 56 -5.13 7.10 13.14
N ILE A 57 -4.36 7.20 12.07
CA ILE A 57 -3.14 8.02 12.06
C ILE A 57 -3.42 9.26 11.20
N PRO A 58 -3.09 10.46 11.71
CA PRO A 58 -3.24 11.67 10.90
C PRO A 58 -2.40 11.61 9.63
N THR A 59 -2.94 12.15 8.56
CA THR A 59 -2.21 12.22 7.29
C THR A 59 -1.01 13.14 7.44
N PRO A 60 0.21 12.68 7.12
CA PRO A 60 1.37 13.56 7.10
C PRO A 60 1.17 14.72 6.12
N ARG A 61 1.71 15.88 6.48
CA ARG A 61 1.58 17.09 5.66
C ARG A 61 2.18 16.85 4.28
N GLY A 62 1.42 17.21 3.25
CA GLY A 62 1.86 17.09 1.86
C GLY A 62 1.65 15.73 1.23
N VAL A 63 1.07 14.79 1.96
CA VAL A 63 0.79 13.44 1.46
C VAL A 63 -0.63 13.38 0.89
N HIS A 64 -0.77 12.82 -0.31
CA HIS A 64 -2.06 12.46 -0.88
C HIS A 64 -2.46 11.08 -0.38
N ARG A 65 -3.53 11.03 0.42
CA ARG A 65 -3.95 9.79 1.08
C ARG A 65 -5.23 9.24 0.46
N THR A 66 -5.23 7.93 0.20
CA THR A 66 -6.42 7.17 -0.16
C THR A 66 -6.63 6.09 0.89
N ASP A 67 -7.80 6.07 1.52
CA ASP A 67 -8.15 5.05 2.51
C ASP A 67 -8.84 3.87 1.84
N VAL A 68 -8.42 2.68 2.23
CA VAL A 68 -8.99 1.42 1.77
C VAL A 68 -9.23 0.50 2.96
N GLU A 69 -9.95 -0.57 2.77
CA GLU A 69 -10.25 -1.53 3.82
C GLU A 69 -9.66 -2.91 3.52
N THR A 70 -9.92 -3.44 2.33
CA THR A 70 -9.53 -4.80 1.96
C THR A 70 -8.23 -4.82 1.17
N ALA A 71 -7.59 -6.01 1.12
CA ALA A 71 -6.41 -6.23 0.29
C ALA A 71 -6.72 -5.96 -1.20
N GLY A 72 -7.90 -6.37 -1.66
CA GLY A 72 -8.34 -6.12 -3.03
C GLY A 72 -8.45 -4.63 -3.34
N GLN A 73 -9.05 -3.87 -2.43
CA GLN A 73 -9.15 -2.42 -2.58
C GLN A 73 -7.78 -1.75 -2.57
N MET A 74 -6.87 -2.21 -1.69
CA MET A 74 -5.51 -1.69 -1.63
C MET A 74 -4.76 -1.95 -2.94
N CYS A 75 -4.89 -3.15 -3.48
CA CYS A 75 -4.30 -3.52 -4.76
C CYS A 75 -4.85 -2.65 -5.90
N ASP A 76 -6.17 -2.50 -5.98
CA ASP A 76 -6.81 -1.70 -7.01
C ASP A 76 -6.38 -0.23 -6.94
N ALA A 77 -6.33 0.33 -5.74
CA ALA A 77 -5.90 1.71 -5.54
C ALA A 77 -4.43 1.90 -5.92
N ALA A 78 -3.57 0.97 -5.53
CA ALA A 78 -2.15 1.03 -5.86
C ALA A 78 -1.92 0.90 -7.37
N LEU A 79 -2.57 -0.06 -8.01
CA LEU A 79 -2.47 -0.25 -9.47
C LEU A 79 -3.01 0.95 -10.24
N GLY A 80 -4.04 1.60 -9.72
CA GLY A 80 -4.59 2.81 -10.33
C GLY A 80 -3.65 4.01 -10.27
N CYS A 81 -2.67 4.00 -9.37
CA CYS A 81 -1.70 5.08 -9.17
C CYS A 81 -0.33 4.79 -9.77
N VAL A 82 -0.07 3.54 -10.19
CA VAL A 82 1.30 3.11 -10.51
C VAL A 82 1.91 3.82 -11.70
N ASP A 83 1.11 4.21 -12.67
CA ASP A 83 1.62 4.90 -13.84
C ASP A 83 2.16 6.27 -13.45
N GLY A 84 3.41 6.52 -13.79
CA GLY A 84 4.09 7.75 -13.44
C GLY A 84 4.78 7.73 -12.08
N MET A 85 4.65 6.66 -11.29
CA MET A 85 5.40 6.53 -10.05
C MET A 85 6.84 6.12 -10.32
N ASP A 86 7.77 6.74 -9.59
CA ASP A 86 9.20 6.44 -9.70
C ASP A 86 9.63 5.39 -8.68
N ILE A 87 8.99 5.40 -7.49
CA ILE A 87 9.35 4.51 -6.39
C ILE A 87 8.06 3.96 -5.79
N TYR A 88 8.09 2.67 -5.45
CA TYR A 88 7.03 2.03 -4.68
C TYR A 88 7.59 1.48 -3.38
N ILE A 89 6.93 1.77 -2.27
CA ILE A 89 7.30 1.26 -0.95
C ILE A 89 6.10 0.52 -0.36
N GLY A 90 6.21 -0.79 -0.26
CA GLY A 90 5.17 -1.63 0.31
C GLY A 90 5.41 -1.85 1.79
N ALA A 91 4.76 -1.06 2.64
CA ALA A 91 4.83 -1.21 4.10
C ALA A 91 3.54 -1.75 4.69
N ALA A 92 2.54 -2.03 3.86
CA ALA A 92 1.28 -2.60 4.33
C ALA A 92 1.44 -4.07 4.69
N ALA A 93 0.68 -4.49 5.71
CA ALA A 93 0.49 -5.91 6.01
C ALA A 93 -0.87 -6.33 5.46
N VAL A 94 -0.85 -7.26 4.53
CA VAL A 94 -2.07 -7.77 3.90
C VAL A 94 -2.54 -9.00 4.66
N ALA A 95 -3.83 -9.06 4.99
CA ALA A 95 -4.39 -10.19 5.74
C ALA A 95 -4.10 -11.51 5.02
N GLY A 96 -3.51 -12.46 5.75
CA GLY A 96 -3.15 -13.76 5.22
C GLY A 96 -1.84 -13.83 4.45
N ARG A 97 -1.17 -12.70 4.22
CA ARG A 97 0.16 -12.66 3.60
C ARG A 97 0.97 -11.49 4.08
N ILE A 98 2.25 -11.73 4.27
CA ILE A 98 3.22 -10.71 4.67
C ILE A 98 4.25 -10.57 3.57
N GLY A 99 4.46 -9.34 3.13
CA GLY A 99 5.56 -8.97 2.28
C GLY A 99 5.25 -8.98 0.79
N PHE A 100 5.78 -8.01 0.14
CA PHE A 100 5.81 -7.90 -1.30
C PHE A 100 7.25 -8.04 -1.74
N GLU A 101 7.50 -8.95 -2.69
CA GLU A 101 8.82 -8.99 -3.31
C GLU A 101 8.94 -7.82 -4.28
N THR A 102 9.99 -7.03 -4.10
CA THR A 102 10.34 -6.01 -5.07
C THR A 102 11.27 -6.62 -6.10
N ARG A 103 10.83 -6.66 -7.34
CA ARG A 103 11.70 -6.93 -8.48
C ARG A 103 11.79 -5.69 -9.33
N GLN A 104 12.94 -5.43 -9.89
CA GLN A 104 13.06 -4.40 -10.90
C GLN A 104 13.14 -5.06 -12.27
N VAL A 105 12.21 -4.71 -13.13
CA VAL A 105 12.22 -5.09 -14.54
C VAL A 105 12.16 -3.79 -15.33
N ASP A 106 13.16 -3.58 -16.19
CA ASP A 106 13.30 -2.35 -16.98
C ASP A 106 13.25 -1.07 -16.13
N GLY A 107 13.87 -1.12 -14.92
CA GLY A 107 13.90 0.01 -14.01
C GLY A 107 12.59 0.27 -13.27
N ARG A 108 11.58 -0.57 -13.42
CA ARG A 108 10.30 -0.47 -12.73
C ARG A 108 10.14 -1.58 -11.71
N SER A 109 9.50 -1.27 -10.60
CA SER A 109 9.19 -2.27 -9.58
C SER A 109 8.05 -3.18 -10.04
N THR A 110 8.26 -4.50 -9.90
CA THR A 110 7.24 -5.52 -10.21
C THR A 110 6.48 -5.97 -8.96
N VAL A 111 6.54 -5.21 -7.89
CA VAL A 111 5.78 -5.48 -6.66
C VAL A 111 4.29 -5.67 -6.92
N PHE A 112 3.77 -5.01 -7.96
CA PHE A 112 2.37 -5.10 -8.35
C PHE A 112 1.96 -6.49 -8.80
N ASP A 113 2.87 -7.28 -9.38
CA ASP A 113 2.57 -8.66 -9.77
C ASP A 113 2.24 -9.52 -8.55
N ALA A 114 2.96 -9.32 -7.45
CA ALA A 114 2.69 -10.02 -6.21
C ALA A 114 1.33 -9.63 -5.62
N MET A 115 0.97 -8.33 -5.65
CA MET A 115 -0.34 -7.85 -5.21
C MET A 115 -1.46 -8.41 -6.07
N GLU A 116 -1.28 -8.40 -7.39
CA GLU A 116 -2.26 -8.92 -8.34
C GLU A 116 -2.44 -10.42 -8.17
N ALA A 117 -1.36 -11.18 -8.03
CA ALA A 117 -1.41 -12.61 -7.78
C ALA A 117 -2.16 -12.93 -6.47
N HIS A 118 -1.92 -12.16 -5.42
CA HIS A 118 -2.62 -12.31 -4.15
C HIS A 118 -4.12 -12.03 -4.29
N ARG A 119 -4.48 -10.99 -5.03
CA ARG A 119 -5.87 -10.68 -5.32
C ARG A 119 -6.57 -11.83 -6.04
N GLU A 120 -5.94 -12.39 -7.06
CA GLU A 120 -6.49 -13.53 -7.79
C GLU A 120 -6.70 -14.75 -6.90
N GLN A 121 -5.72 -15.06 -6.05
CA GLN A 121 -5.84 -16.16 -5.10
C GLN A 121 -6.97 -15.94 -4.11
N SER A 122 -7.14 -14.72 -3.62
CA SER A 122 -8.23 -14.38 -2.70
C SER A 122 -9.61 -14.56 -3.36
N LEU A 123 -9.75 -14.15 -4.61
CA LEU A 123 -10.98 -14.32 -5.37
C LEU A 123 -11.27 -15.80 -5.62
N HIS A 124 -10.29 -16.61 -5.92
CA HIS A 124 -10.45 -18.06 -6.09
C HIS A 124 -10.80 -18.77 -4.79
N GLY A 125 -10.26 -18.32 -3.67
CA GLY A 125 -10.55 -18.87 -2.35
C GLY A 125 -11.95 -18.60 -1.85
N LEU A 126 -12.68 -17.66 -2.47
CA LEU A 126 -14.05 -17.29 -2.11
C LEU A 126 -15.11 -18.07 -2.91
N ARG A 127 -14.69 -18.93 -3.80
CA ARG A 127 -15.60 -19.75 -4.61
C ARG A 127 -15.97 -21.06 -3.93
#